data_1b601c3b5f0ee5d8ef529edf141d261b
#
_entry.id   1b601c3b5f0ee5d8ef529edf141d261b
#
_cell.length_a   1.000
_cell.length_b   1.000
_cell.length_c   1.000
_cell.angle_alpha   90.00
_cell.angle_beta   90.00
_cell.angle_gamma   90.00
#
_symmetry.space_group_name_H-M   'P 1'
#
loop_
_entity.id
_entity.type
_entity.pdbx_description
1 polymer ?
#
loop_
_entity_poly.entity_id
_entity_poly.type
_entity_poly.pdbx_seq_one_letter_code
_entity_poly.pdbx_strand_id
1 'polypeptide(L)'
;MKCLLRLARRFLESTARSLFLVLLFLMANGTVVLGESVTAVFTAPPGTLPVGSRASVWLYCMNNSSNSVRRTFEPTLNCTLSSQSVTIETEMHLNTNSSPRVATIPPGGFVREEYLLELPITSSGQVSLDISGYNQVTVLVEQGVVSEVVAAPETPAATSPVANSDLREYFANHVSFYEPIYFIAGSAPAAEFQVSLKYKVFDIKDNWNPLTHFYFAYTQTSFWNAFAKDPSFFDTSYKPSMFLYYPDVFQNNFFELDLQGGVEHESNGRGGILERSYNTIYIQPKATFDLPAHFQFSLQPRAWMYFRVGDHNPDIADFHGYADLISALTWLDPHSGEKIQLSNKLLIGDDGNHVGLTFDLRFNLVGIPLLRKFNPAIQIQYFHGFGQNLLDYNVDTHALRAGICLYY
;
A
#
# COMPACT_ATOMS: atom_id res chain seq x y z
N MET A 1 30.45 -17.61 6.99
CA MET A 1 29.45 -17.02 7.90
C MET A 1 29.57 -15.50 8.04
N LYS A 2 30.73 -14.92 8.38
CA LYS A 2 30.87 -13.43 8.50
C LYS A 2 30.73 -12.65 7.19
N CYS A 3 30.95 -13.24 6.02
CA CYS A 3 30.79 -12.59 4.71
C CYS A 3 29.32 -12.55 4.27
N LEU A 4 28.55 -13.61 4.52
CA LEU A 4 27.10 -13.66 4.26
C LEU A 4 26.30 -12.67 5.14
N LEU A 5 26.70 -12.50 6.40
CA LEU A 5 26.09 -11.53 7.31
C LEU A 5 26.35 -10.07 6.88
N ARG A 6 27.50 -9.76 6.27
CA ARG A 6 27.80 -8.42 5.73
C ARG A 6 27.06 -8.14 4.44
N LEU A 7 26.86 -9.14 3.58
CA LEU A 7 26.04 -9.00 2.39
C LEU A 7 24.55 -8.83 2.74
N ALA A 8 24.04 -9.65 3.65
CA ALA A 8 22.64 -9.54 4.12
C ALA A 8 22.36 -8.17 4.79
N ARG A 9 23.32 -7.65 5.59
CA ARG A 9 23.18 -6.34 6.21
C ARG A 9 23.18 -5.19 5.20
N ARG A 10 24.05 -5.22 4.18
CA ARG A 10 24.05 -4.21 3.10
C ARG A 10 22.80 -4.29 2.23
N PHE A 11 22.28 -5.49 2.00
CA PHE A 11 21.04 -5.72 1.27
C PHE A 11 19.82 -5.20 2.05
N LEU A 12 19.74 -5.46 3.36
CA LEU A 12 18.68 -4.95 4.25
C LEU A 12 18.68 -3.42 4.38
N GLU A 13 19.87 -2.79 4.47
CA GLU A 13 19.96 -1.32 4.56
C GLU A 13 19.60 -0.64 3.23
N SER A 14 19.88 -1.27 2.09
CA SER A 14 19.51 -0.78 0.76
C SER A 14 17.99 -0.94 0.48
N THR A 15 17.42 -2.10 0.80
CA THR A 15 16.01 -2.40 0.55
C THR A 15 15.06 -1.65 1.48
N ALA A 16 15.42 -1.44 2.76
CA ALA A 16 14.62 -0.65 3.70
C ALA A 16 14.52 0.83 3.27
N ARG A 17 15.61 1.40 2.73
CA ARG A 17 15.60 2.76 2.17
C ARG A 17 14.74 2.86 0.92
N SER A 18 14.80 1.86 0.04
CA SER A 18 13.99 1.82 -1.18
C SER A 18 12.49 1.61 -0.89
N LEU A 19 12.14 0.77 0.10
CA LEU A 19 10.74 0.53 0.49
C LEU A 19 10.11 1.76 1.13
N PHE A 20 10.87 2.51 1.96
CA PHE A 20 10.39 3.76 2.56
C PHE A 20 10.15 4.84 1.50
N LEU A 21 11.01 4.92 0.47
CA LEU A 21 10.86 5.85 -0.65
C LEU A 21 9.67 5.49 -1.55
N VAL A 22 9.39 4.22 -1.77
CA VAL A 22 8.23 3.75 -2.55
C VAL A 22 6.92 4.03 -1.81
N LEU A 23 6.86 3.87 -0.49
CA LEU A 23 5.68 4.24 0.31
C LEU A 23 5.43 5.76 0.30
N LEU A 24 6.48 6.58 0.32
CA LEU A 24 6.37 8.03 0.20
C LEU A 24 5.87 8.46 -1.19
N PHE A 25 6.28 7.74 -2.24
CA PHE A 25 5.89 8.02 -3.63
C PHE A 25 4.41 7.67 -3.91
N LEU A 26 3.86 6.64 -3.25
CA LEU A 26 2.45 6.24 -3.37
C LEU A 26 1.48 7.20 -2.65
N MET A 27 1.97 8.05 -1.74
CA MET A 27 1.16 9.02 -1.00
C MET A 27 1.10 10.41 -1.67
N ALA A 28 1.92 10.66 -2.70
CA ALA A 28 1.95 11.93 -3.40
C ALA A 28 1.22 11.84 -4.75
N ASN A 29 -0.09 12.12 -4.77
CA ASN A 29 -0.81 12.43 -6.00
C ASN A 29 -0.36 13.79 -6.54
N GLY A 30 0.86 13.85 -7.08
CA GLY A 30 1.38 14.99 -7.83
C GLY A 30 1.37 14.68 -9.32
N THR A 31 0.77 15.53 -10.10
CA THR A 31 0.85 15.52 -11.57
C THR A 31 2.32 15.48 -12.00
N VAL A 32 2.73 14.38 -12.61
CA VAL A 32 4.07 14.24 -13.19
C VAL A 32 4.16 15.14 -14.41
N VAL A 33 4.85 16.25 -14.26
CA VAL A 33 5.32 17.04 -15.40
C VAL A 33 6.54 16.32 -15.99
N LEU A 34 6.37 15.68 -17.13
CA LEU A 34 7.46 15.06 -17.90
C LEU A 34 8.43 16.16 -18.37
N GLY A 35 9.62 16.22 -17.77
CA GLY A 35 10.69 17.10 -18.25
C GLY A 35 11.71 17.56 -17.23
N GLU A 36 11.48 17.50 -15.94
CA GLU A 36 12.46 17.94 -14.94
C GLU A 36 13.32 16.78 -14.42
N SER A 37 14.64 17.00 -14.45
CA SER A 37 15.62 16.06 -13.89
C SER A 37 15.57 15.95 -12.36
N VAL A 38 14.84 16.85 -11.69
CA VAL A 38 14.67 16.91 -10.24
C VAL A 38 13.20 17.06 -9.90
N THR A 39 12.66 16.13 -9.14
CA THR A 39 11.32 16.24 -8.56
C THR A 39 11.41 16.92 -7.20
N ALA A 40 10.59 17.97 -6.98
CA ALA A 40 10.54 18.75 -5.75
C ALA A 40 9.14 18.70 -5.15
N VAL A 41 9.02 18.32 -3.86
CA VAL A 41 7.74 18.13 -3.16
C VAL A 41 7.81 18.72 -1.76
N PHE A 42 6.81 19.51 -1.38
CA PHE A 42 6.62 19.96 -0.01
C PHE A 42 5.76 18.98 0.80
N THR A 43 6.09 18.85 2.09
CA THR A 43 5.31 18.05 3.04
C THR A 43 4.88 18.91 4.23
N ALA A 44 3.66 18.64 4.71
CA ALA A 44 3.14 19.28 5.92
C ALA A 44 3.89 18.84 7.18
N PRO A 45 3.96 19.70 8.22
CA PRO A 45 4.39 19.28 9.55
C PRO A 45 3.40 18.25 10.12
N PRO A 46 3.88 17.29 10.93
CA PRO A 46 3.01 16.34 11.60
C PRO A 46 2.21 17.01 12.72
N GLY A 47 0.92 16.70 12.81
CA GLY A 47 0.04 17.14 13.90
C GLY A 47 -0.62 18.49 13.68
N THR A 48 -1.34 18.96 14.73
CA THR A 48 -2.03 20.23 14.76
C THR A 48 -1.12 21.31 15.36
N LEU A 49 -1.09 22.46 14.74
CA LEU A 49 -0.26 23.59 15.16
C LEU A 49 -1.08 24.64 15.91
N PRO A 50 -0.53 25.28 16.95
CA PRO A 50 -1.18 26.39 17.63
C PRO A 50 -1.43 27.56 16.66
N VAL A 51 -2.52 28.28 16.88
CA VAL A 51 -2.83 29.53 16.16
C VAL A 51 -1.71 30.55 16.36
N GLY A 52 -1.29 31.23 15.30
CA GLY A 52 -0.22 32.22 15.35
C GLY A 52 1.18 31.62 15.58
N SER A 53 1.33 30.30 15.50
CA SER A 53 2.64 29.65 15.65
C SER A 53 3.42 29.64 14.34
N ARG A 54 4.68 29.24 14.43
CA ARG A 54 5.55 29.02 13.27
C ARG A 54 5.49 27.54 12.85
N ALA A 55 5.16 27.29 11.58
CA ALA A 55 5.10 25.96 10.97
C ALA A 55 6.41 25.64 10.25
N SER A 56 6.95 24.43 10.45
CA SER A 56 8.07 23.88 9.67
C SER A 56 7.52 23.08 8.50
N VAL A 57 7.75 23.53 7.28
CA VAL A 57 7.36 22.89 6.03
C VAL A 57 8.61 22.39 5.32
N TRP A 58 8.64 21.10 4.93
CA TRP A 58 9.85 20.48 4.40
C TRP A 58 9.79 20.32 2.88
N LEU A 59 10.77 20.87 2.18
CA LEU A 59 10.99 20.65 0.74
C LEU A 59 11.94 19.48 0.54
N TYR A 60 11.46 18.44 -0.15
CA TYR A 60 12.25 17.32 -0.62
C TYR A 60 12.52 17.49 -2.11
N CYS A 61 13.81 17.48 -2.51
CA CYS A 61 14.22 17.50 -3.91
C CYS A 61 14.96 16.20 -4.23
N MET A 62 14.42 15.40 -5.15
CA MET A 62 14.97 14.12 -5.60
C MET A 62 15.51 14.26 -7.02
N ASN A 63 16.73 13.81 -7.23
CA ASN A 63 17.37 13.77 -8.55
C ASN A 63 17.08 12.44 -9.24
N ASN A 64 16.23 12.49 -10.26
CA ASN A 64 15.84 11.32 -11.08
C ASN A 64 16.73 11.14 -12.32
N SER A 65 17.77 11.97 -12.47
CA SER A 65 18.70 11.89 -13.60
C SER A 65 19.89 10.98 -13.32
N SER A 66 20.63 10.63 -14.35
CA SER A 66 21.87 9.84 -14.27
C SER A 66 23.10 10.63 -13.85
N ASN A 67 22.98 11.95 -13.73
CA ASN A 67 24.09 12.86 -13.40
C ASN A 67 23.80 13.61 -12.10
N SER A 68 24.84 14.05 -11.39
CA SER A 68 24.68 14.93 -10.23
C SER A 68 24.08 16.26 -10.65
N VAL A 69 23.06 16.74 -9.95
CA VAL A 69 22.41 18.02 -10.22
C VAL A 69 22.69 19.00 -9.08
N ARG A 70 23.05 20.21 -9.45
CA ARG A 70 23.23 21.31 -8.51
C ARG A 70 21.93 22.11 -8.44
N ARG A 71 21.36 22.26 -7.23
CA ARG A 71 20.14 23.03 -7.01
C ARG A 71 20.38 24.15 -6.01
N THR A 72 19.90 25.34 -6.38
CA THR A 72 19.85 26.52 -5.49
C THR A 72 18.46 26.58 -4.86
N PHE A 73 18.39 26.83 -3.57
CA PHE A 73 17.17 27.03 -2.81
C PHE A 73 16.95 28.48 -2.56
N GLU A 74 15.78 28.98 -2.97
CA GLU A 74 15.40 30.38 -2.76
C GLU A 74 15.25 30.67 -1.27
N PRO A 75 15.76 31.79 -0.78
CA PRO A 75 15.67 32.15 0.65
C PRO A 75 14.22 32.41 1.09
N THR A 76 13.36 32.80 0.15
CA THR A 76 11.95 33.14 0.40
C THR A 76 11.10 32.61 -0.73
N LEU A 77 9.96 32.01 -0.39
CA LEU A 77 8.97 31.50 -1.34
C LEU A 77 7.61 32.15 -1.05
N ASN A 78 6.99 32.70 -2.09
CA ASN A 78 5.63 33.20 -2.00
C ASN A 78 4.64 32.07 -1.95
N CYS A 79 3.66 32.14 -1.07
CA CYS A 79 2.62 31.15 -0.90
C CYS A 79 1.29 31.80 -0.52
N THR A 80 0.23 31.05 -0.74
CA THR A 80 -1.15 31.44 -0.41
C THR A 80 -1.72 30.50 0.61
N LEU A 81 -2.14 31.01 1.76
CA LEU A 81 -2.88 30.28 2.79
C LEU A 81 -4.37 30.46 2.54
N SER A 82 -5.09 29.37 2.37
CA SER A 82 -6.54 29.36 2.19
C SER A 82 -7.21 28.50 3.27
N SER A 83 -8.15 29.09 4.01
CA SER A 83 -9.05 28.42 4.92
C SER A 83 -10.50 28.61 4.46
N GLN A 84 -11.49 28.02 5.12
CA GLN A 84 -12.91 28.04 4.71
C GLN A 84 -13.48 29.44 4.38
N SER A 85 -12.91 30.51 4.93
CA SER A 85 -13.43 31.87 4.79
C SER A 85 -12.39 32.94 4.46
N VAL A 86 -11.12 32.61 4.46
CA VAL A 86 -10.03 33.60 4.33
C VAL A 86 -8.91 33.04 3.46
N THR A 87 -8.46 33.88 2.51
CA THR A 87 -7.26 33.62 1.70
C THR A 87 -6.25 34.71 1.98
N ILE A 88 -5.01 34.35 2.32
CA ILE A 88 -3.94 35.27 2.72
C ILE A 88 -2.70 34.94 1.89
N GLU A 89 -2.15 35.92 1.21
CA GLU A 89 -0.82 35.85 0.61
C GLU A 89 0.24 36.06 1.70
N THR A 90 1.24 35.20 1.74
CA THR A 90 2.32 35.21 2.73
C THR A 90 3.60 34.63 2.13
N GLU A 91 4.67 34.60 2.91
CA GLU A 91 5.98 34.11 2.48
C GLU A 91 6.48 33.04 3.46
N MET A 92 7.18 32.06 2.93
CA MET A 92 7.96 31.10 3.71
C MET A 92 9.43 31.41 3.60
N HIS A 93 10.17 31.28 4.70
CA HIS A 93 11.60 31.57 4.76
C HIS A 93 12.42 30.31 4.98
N LEU A 94 13.48 30.09 4.18
CA LEU A 94 14.39 28.97 4.32
C LEU A 94 15.10 29.04 5.69
N ASN A 95 15.00 27.97 6.47
CA ASN A 95 15.65 27.88 7.78
C ASN A 95 17.14 27.56 7.64
N THR A 96 17.93 28.57 7.30
CA THR A 96 19.39 28.42 7.13
C THR A 96 20.10 29.72 7.48
N ASN A 97 21.35 29.59 7.95
CA ASN A 97 22.24 30.73 8.19
C ASN A 97 23.03 31.14 6.93
N SER A 98 22.89 30.43 5.82
CA SER A 98 23.57 30.67 4.54
C SER A 98 22.56 31.03 3.45
N SER A 99 22.75 32.14 2.75
CA SER A 99 21.93 32.57 1.62
C SER A 99 22.82 32.99 0.45
N PRO A 100 22.62 32.49 -0.78
CA PRO A 100 21.71 31.40 -1.13
C PRO A 100 22.25 30.00 -0.73
N ARG A 101 21.36 29.08 -0.35
CA ARG A 101 21.72 27.71 -0.10
C ARG A 101 21.82 26.94 -1.42
N VAL A 102 22.96 26.28 -1.62
CA VAL A 102 23.19 25.44 -2.80
C VAL A 102 23.54 24.01 -2.36
N ALA A 103 22.85 23.02 -2.91
CA ALA A 103 23.17 21.61 -2.69
C ALA A 103 23.43 20.88 -4.00
N THR A 104 24.36 19.90 -3.96
CA THR A 104 24.57 18.96 -5.07
C THR A 104 23.91 17.65 -4.71
N ILE A 105 22.97 17.21 -5.58
CA ILE A 105 22.16 16.00 -5.39
C ILE A 105 22.73 14.93 -6.32
N PRO A 106 23.32 13.83 -5.81
CA PRO A 106 23.83 12.77 -6.65
C PRO A 106 22.70 12.04 -7.39
N PRO A 107 22.98 11.25 -8.44
CA PRO A 107 21.99 10.44 -9.15
C PRO A 107 21.23 9.54 -8.19
N GLY A 108 19.89 9.55 -8.28
CA GLY A 108 19.01 8.80 -7.36
C GLY A 108 19.03 9.27 -5.90
N GLY A 109 19.78 10.35 -5.60
CA GLY A 109 19.83 10.96 -4.27
C GLY A 109 18.76 11.99 -4.06
N PHE A 110 18.63 12.47 -2.81
CA PHE A 110 17.75 13.57 -2.45
C PHE A 110 18.39 14.53 -1.46
N VAL A 111 17.85 15.73 -1.37
CA VAL A 111 18.14 16.72 -0.33
C VAL A 111 16.83 17.20 0.28
N ARG A 112 16.88 17.54 1.57
CA ARG A 112 15.76 18.07 2.33
C ARG A 112 16.13 19.43 2.90
N GLU A 113 15.27 20.42 2.67
CA GLU A 113 15.42 21.77 3.24
C GLU A 113 14.16 22.15 4.01
N GLU A 114 14.33 22.85 5.10
CA GLU A 114 13.24 23.32 5.96
C GLU A 114 12.88 24.76 5.62
N TYR A 115 11.59 25.01 5.40
CA TYR A 115 11.02 26.34 5.28
C TYR A 115 10.13 26.65 6.48
N LEU A 116 10.25 27.85 7.03
CA LEU A 116 9.45 28.32 8.15
C LEU A 116 8.35 29.25 7.62
N LEU A 117 7.12 28.92 8.00
CA LEU A 117 5.90 29.67 7.69
C LEU A 117 5.31 30.23 8.98
N GLU A 118 5.03 31.54 9.03
CA GLU A 118 4.28 32.11 10.15
C GLU A 118 2.78 31.99 9.89
N LEU A 119 2.07 31.27 10.76
CA LEU A 119 0.63 31.10 10.64
C LEU A 119 -0.07 32.35 11.19
N PRO A 120 -0.94 33.01 10.42
CA PRO A 120 -1.73 34.15 10.92
C PRO A 120 -2.65 33.71 12.06
N ILE A 121 -2.88 34.62 13.01
CA ILE A 121 -3.78 34.40 14.16
C ILE A 121 -5.24 34.16 13.72
N THR A 122 -5.59 34.50 12.49
CA THR A 122 -6.91 34.25 11.89
C THR A 122 -7.02 32.87 11.23
N SER A 123 -5.92 32.12 11.15
CA SER A 123 -5.91 30.77 10.58
C SER A 123 -6.39 29.78 11.62
N SER A 124 -7.39 28.97 11.30
CA SER A 124 -7.87 27.89 12.16
C SER A 124 -8.45 26.75 11.34
N GLY A 125 -8.41 25.53 11.90
CA GLY A 125 -8.90 24.32 11.24
C GLY A 125 -7.96 23.84 10.13
N GLN A 126 -8.52 23.36 9.04
CA GLN A 126 -7.75 22.90 7.87
C GLN A 126 -7.38 24.11 7.01
N VAL A 127 -6.08 24.38 6.89
CA VAL A 127 -5.52 25.47 6.09
C VAL A 127 -4.76 24.87 4.92
N SER A 128 -5.14 25.24 3.71
CA SER A 128 -4.46 24.84 2.48
C SER A 128 -3.36 25.84 2.19
N LEU A 129 -2.13 25.36 2.00
CA LEU A 129 -0.96 26.13 1.63
C LEU A 129 -0.65 25.82 0.16
N ASP A 130 -0.83 26.81 -0.71
CA ASP A 130 -0.48 26.78 -2.12
C ASP A 130 0.85 27.50 -2.31
N ILE A 131 1.84 26.81 -2.87
CA ILE A 131 3.20 27.32 -3.06
C ILE A 131 3.45 27.39 -4.57
N SER A 132 3.73 28.58 -5.08
CA SER A 132 3.89 28.81 -6.52
C SER A 132 4.97 27.90 -7.13
N GLY A 133 4.54 27.06 -8.09
CA GLY A 133 5.41 26.10 -8.79
C GLY A 133 5.66 24.78 -8.07
N TYR A 134 4.93 24.51 -6.96
CA TYR A 134 5.03 23.27 -6.18
C TYR A 134 3.65 22.66 -5.90
N ASN A 135 3.64 21.53 -5.20
CA ASN A 135 2.41 20.89 -4.76
C ASN A 135 1.73 21.66 -3.62
N GLN A 136 0.42 21.56 -3.58
CA GLN A 136 -0.37 22.06 -2.46
C GLN A 136 -0.13 21.22 -1.20
N VAL A 137 -0.09 21.87 -0.03
CA VAL A 137 0.11 21.26 1.28
C VAL A 137 -1.03 21.64 2.21
N THR A 138 -1.54 20.71 2.99
CA THR A 138 -2.55 20.99 4.02
C THR A 138 -1.91 21.03 5.39
N VAL A 139 -2.14 22.11 6.14
CA VAL A 139 -1.69 22.34 7.51
C VAL A 139 -2.90 22.36 8.43
N LEU A 140 -2.83 21.65 9.56
CA LEU A 140 -3.87 21.68 10.58
C LEU A 140 -3.51 22.70 11.65
N VAL A 141 -4.41 23.64 11.95
CA VAL A 141 -4.23 24.69 12.93
C VAL A 141 -5.32 24.57 14.00
N GLU A 142 -4.95 24.72 15.28
CA GLU A 142 -5.90 24.70 16.40
C GLU A 142 -7.01 25.74 16.19
N GLN A 143 -8.25 25.40 16.61
CA GLN A 143 -9.32 26.38 16.64
C GLN A 143 -9.10 27.30 17.84
N GLY A 144 -8.77 28.56 17.61
CA GLY A 144 -8.62 29.57 18.65
C GLY A 144 -9.97 29.78 19.36
N VAL A 145 -10.00 29.57 20.68
CA VAL A 145 -11.15 29.94 21.51
C VAL A 145 -11.09 31.46 21.71
N VAL A 146 -11.87 32.21 20.94
CA VAL A 146 -12.15 33.61 21.29
C VAL A 146 -13.14 33.58 22.43
N SER A 147 -12.66 33.82 23.65
CA SER A 147 -13.53 34.00 24.84
C SER A 147 -14.25 35.35 24.75
N GLU A 148 -15.42 35.34 24.16
CA GLU A 148 -16.40 36.41 24.37
C GLU A 148 -17.55 35.85 25.20
N VAL A 149 -17.63 36.35 26.46
CA VAL A 149 -18.68 36.02 27.41
C VAL A 149 -19.96 36.74 27.02
N VAL A 150 -20.87 36.06 26.35
CA VAL A 150 -22.29 36.45 26.27
C VAL A 150 -23.13 35.16 26.40
N ALA A 151 -23.87 35.11 27.50
CA ALA A 151 -24.84 34.05 27.75
C ALA A 151 -26.07 34.19 26.86
N ALA A 152 -26.38 33.15 26.08
CA ALA A 152 -27.71 32.87 25.46
C ALA A 152 -27.72 31.48 24.80
N PRO A 153 -28.89 30.92 24.43
CA PRO A 153 -29.41 29.65 24.93
C PRO A 153 -28.90 28.41 24.14
N GLU A 154 -29.02 27.28 24.83
CA GLU A 154 -28.61 25.95 24.33
C GLU A 154 -29.27 25.60 22.98
N THR A 155 -28.44 25.50 21.94
CA THR A 155 -28.76 24.87 20.67
C THR A 155 -28.02 23.55 20.58
N PRO A 156 -28.57 22.48 19.97
CA PRO A 156 -27.99 21.13 20.02
C PRO A 156 -26.55 21.09 19.50
N ALA A 157 -25.68 20.40 20.19
CA ALA A 157 -24.27 20.26 19.95
C ALA A 157 -23.99 19.87 18.49
N ALA A 158 -23.36 20.79 17.75
CA ALA A 158 -22.67 20.46 16.51
C ALA A 158 -21.50 19.51 16.85
N THR A 159 -21.43 18.38 16.18
CA THR A 159 -20.36 17.40 16.30
C THR A 159 -18.99 18.08 16.15
N SER A 160 -18.17 18.00 17.18
CA SER A 160 -16.77 18.48 17.16
C SER A 160 -15.98 17.83 16.04
N PRO A 161 -15.04 18.55 15.36
CA PRO A 161 -14.17 17.92 14.38
C PRO A 161 -13.33 16.84 15.05
N VAL A 162 -13.27 15.68 14.41
CA VAL A 162 -12.57 14.49 14.87
C VAL A 162 -11.11 14.82 15.17
N ALA A 163 -10.65 14.63 16.40
CA ALA A 163 -9.26 14.85 16.79
C ALA A 163 -8.33 13.87 16.05
N ASN A 164 -7.05 14.21 15.86
CA ASN A 164 -6.08 13.36 15.14
C ASN A 164 -5.94 11.93 15.74
N SER A 165 -6.20 11.75 17.05
CA SER A 165 -6.35 10.44 17.70
C SER A 165 -7.49 9.64 17.07
N ASP A 166 -8.62 10.29 16.80
CA ASP A 166 -9.84 9.67 16.30
C ASP A 166 -9.69 9.28 14.81
N LEU A 167 -8.99 10.08 14.02
CA LEU A 167 -8.66 9.72 12.63
C LEU A 167 -7.71 8.52 12.57
N ARG A 168 -6.68 8.48 13.42
CA ARG A 168 -5.76 7.35 13.49
C ARG A 168 -6.47 6.08 13.94
N GLU A 169 -7.34 6.20 14.96
CA GLU A 169 -8.16 5.10 15.43
C GLU A 169 -9.18 4.66 14.37
N TYR A 170 -9.80 5.63 13.68
CA TYR A 170 -10.70 5.35 12.56
C TYR A 170 -10.00 4.55 11.46
N PHE A 171 -8.82 5.00 10.98
CA PHE A 171 -8.07 4.25 9.97
C PHE A 171 -7.61 2.89 10.49
N ALA A 172 -7.17 2.79 11.74
CA ALA A 172 -6.75 1.52 12.34
C ALA A 172 -7.90 0.49 12.41
N ASN A 173 -9.14 0.96 12.56
CA ASN A 173 -10.33 0.12 12.63
C ASN A 173 -10.92 -0.21 11.26
N HIS A 174 -10.60 0.57 10.21
CA HIS A 174 -11.20 0.39 8.88
C HIS A 174 -10.24 -0.20 7.86
N VAL A 175 -8.92 0.07 7.97
CA VAL A 175 -7.90 -0.46 7.06
C VAL A 175 -7.27 -1.72 7.65
N SER A 176 -7.24 -2.78 6.88
CA SER A 176 -6.58 -4.04 7.26
C SER A 176 -5.89 -4.68 6.05
N PHE A 177 -5.00 -5.61 6.31
CA PHE A 177 -4.41 -6.43 5.27
C PHE A 177 -5.48 -7.32 4.64
N TYR A 178 -5.29 -7.64 3.35
CA TYR A 178 -6.27 -8.43 2.59
C TYR A 178 -5.65 -9.72 2.04
N GLU A 179 -4.81 -9.64 1.02
CA GLU A 179 -4.01 -10.76 0.52
C GLU A 179 -2.58 -10.69 1.10
N PRO A 180 -1.75 -11.74 0.96
CA PRO A 180 -0.37 -11.73 1.45
C PRO A 180 0.44 -10.53 0.97
N ILE A 181 1.27 -9.97 1.85
CA ILE A 181 2.18 -8.87 1.53
C ILE A 181 3.60 -9.40 1.60
N TYR A 182 4.30 -9.42 0.46
CA TYR A 182 5.62 -10.02 0.38
C TYR A 182 6.53 -9.31 -0.64
N PHE A 183 7.82 -9.56 -0.50
CA PHE A 183 8.86 -9.30 -1.49
C PHE A 183 9.77 -10.52 -1.58
N ILE A 184 9.79 -11.18 -2.73
CA ILE A 184 10.57 -12.39 -3.01
C ILE A 184 11.39 -12.20 -4.29
N ALA A 185 12.56 -12.84 -4.35
CA ALA A 185 13.45 -12.77 -5.51
C ALA A 185 14.08 -14.14 -5.80
N GLY A 186 14.44 -14.39 -7.05
CA GLY A 186 15.01 -15.66 -7.49
C GLY A 186 15.10 -15.78 -9.00
N SER A 187 14.50 -16.83 -9.56
CA SER A 187 14.48 -17.06 -11.01
C SER A 187 13.60 -16.05 -11.76
N ALA A 188 13.76 -15.95 -13.06
CA ALA A 188 13.09 -14.96 -13.92
C ALA A 188 11.55 -15.09 -13.93
N PRO A 189 10.80 -13.96 -13.98
CA PRO A 189 11.27 -12.61 -13.70
C PRO A 189 11.85 -12.51 -12.28
N ALA A 190 12.94 -11.76 -12.12
CA ALA A 190 13.88 -11.91 -11.01
C ALA A 190 13.31 -11.59 -9.62
N ALA A 191 12.33 -10.73 -9.52
CA ALA A 191 11.66 -10.41 -8.26
C ALA A 191 10.15 -10.25 -8.45
N GLU A 192 9.43 -10.53 -7.39
CA GLU A 192 7.99 -10.37 -7.29
C GLU A 192 7.65 -9.74 -5.93
N PHE A 193 6.76 -8.77 -5.93
CA PHE A 193 6.23 -8.24 -4.68
C PHE A 193 4.72 -8.00 -4.78
N GLN A 194 4.06 -8.14 -3.65
CA GLN A 194 2.63 -7.90 -3.52
C GLN A 194 2.35 -6.99 -2.34
N VAL A 195 1.48 -6.01 -2.56
CA VAL A 195 0.88 -5.16 -1.52
C VAL A 195 -0.63 -5.29 -1.63
N SER A 196 -1.29 -5.53 -0.51
CA SER A 196 -2.72 -5.75 -0.50
C SER A 196 -3.36 -5.23 0.79
N LEU A 197 -4.41 -4.42 0.63
CA LEU A 197 -5.15 -3.80 1.72
C LEU A 197 -6.65 -3.85 1.43
N LYS A 198 -7.46 -3.94 2.47
CA LYS A 198 -8.91 -3.73 2.41
C LYS A 198 -9.35 -2.65 3.37
N TYR A 199 -10.41 -1.96 2.99
CA TYR A 199 -11.04 -0.88 3.74
C TYR A 199 -12.51 -1.24 4.01
N LYS A 200 -12.89 -1.27 5.29
CA LYS A 200 -14.29 -1.42 5.70
C LYS A 200 -15.01 -0.08 5.46
N VAL A 201 -15.99 -0.07 4.56
CA VAL A 201 -16.58 1.18 4.06
C VAL A 201 -17.53 1.81 5.08
N PHE A 202 -18.30 0.99 5.81
CA PHE A 202 -19.33 1.47 6.71
C PHE A 202 -19.10 0.97 8.14
N ASP A 203 -19.21 1.85 9.11
CA ASP A 203 -19.18 1.52 10.53
C ASP A 203 -20.62 1.44 11.07
N ILE A 204 -21.32 0.39 10.69
CA ILE A 204 -22.69 0.12 11.11
C ILE A 204 -22.65 -0.95 12.21
N LYS A 205 -23.28 -0.72 13.35
CA LYS A 205 -23.30 -1.66 14.49
C LYS A 205 -24.28 -2.82 14.32
N ASP A 206 -25.14 -2.76 13.31
CA ASP A 206 -26.11 -3.82 13.02
C ASP A 206 -25.50 -4.89 12.11
N ASN A 207 -25.19 -6.05 12.68
CA ASN A 207 -24.60 -7.18 11.97
C ASN A 207 -25.55 -7.81 10.92
N TRP A 208 -26.85 -7.54 10.96
CA TRP A 208 -27.82 -7.98 9.94
C TRP A 208 -27.84 -7.08 8.72
N ASN A 209 -27.28 -5.87 8.82
CA ASN A 209 -27.20 -4.95 7.70
C ASN A 209 -26.05 -5.39 6.78
N PRO A 210 -26.30 -5.73 5.49
CA PRO A 210 -25.25 -6.13 4.56
C PRO A 210 -24.11 -5.10 4.42
N LEU A 211 -24.40 -3.81 4.58
CA LEU A 211 -23.40 -2.75 4.49
C LEU A 211 -22.33 -2.83 5.60
N THR A 212 -22.63 -3.46 6.75
CA THR A 212 -21.65 -3.74 7.80
C THR A 212 -20.49 -4.60 7.29
N HIS A 213 -20.76 -5.41 6.29
CA HIS A 213 -19.85 -6.40 5.70
C HIS A 213 -19.27 -5.93 4.37
N PHE A 214 -19.46 -4.66 3.99
CA PHE A 214 -19.03 -4.14 2.71
C PHE A 214 -17.61 -3.58 2.80
N TYR A 215 -16.74 -4.08 1.91
CA TYR A 215 -15.33 -3.72 1.82
C TYR A 215 -14.98 -3.26 0.42
N PHE A 216 -14.06 -2.32 0.35
CA PHE A 216 -13.25 -2.02 -0.81
C PHE A 216 -11.85 -2.58 -0.58
N ALA A 217 -11.24 -3.22 -1.56
CA ALA A 217 -9.88 -3.69 -1.47
C ALA A 217 -9.08 -3.36 -2.73
N TYR A 218 -7.77 -3.37 -2.55
CA TYR A 218 -6.81 -3.16 -3.61
C TYR A 218 -5.62 -4.07 -3.40
N THR A 219 -5.31 -4.87 -4.43
CA THR A 219 -4.09 -5.67 -4.49
C THR A 219 -3.26 -5.25 -5.70
N GLN A 220 -1.98 -5.10 -5.49
CA GLN A 220 -1.00 -4.89 -6.55
C GLN A 220 0.07 -5.96 -6.46
N THR A 221 0.28 -6.69 -7.56
CA THR A 221 1.37 -7.65 -7.71
C THR A 221 2.28 -7.15 -8.84
N SER A 222 3.57 -7.01 -8.57
CA SER A 222 4.52 -6.50 -9.54
C SER A 222 5.69 -7.47 -9.72
N PHE A 223 6.06 -7.69 -10.98
CA PHE A 223 7.19 -8.52 -11.41
C PHE A 223 8.29 -7.61 -11.92
N TRP A 224 9.49 -7.76 -11.38
CA TRP A 224 10.62 -6.90 -11.65
C TRP A 224 11.83 -7.68 -12.16
N ASN A 225 12.39 -7.28 -13.30
CA ASN A 225 13.64 -7.81 -13.85
C ASN A 225 14.86 -7.21 -13.13
N ALA A 226 14.92 -7.37 -11.81
CA ALA A 226 15.87 -6.70 -10.93
C ALA A 226 17.35 -6.97 -11.27
N PHE A 227 17.66 -8.10 -11.91
CA PHE A 227 19.03 -8.50 -12.24
C PHE A 227 19.37 -8.31 -13.73
N ALA A 228 18.47 -7.72 -14.52
CA ALA A 228 18.75 -7.38 -15.91
C ALA A 228 19.74 -6.21 -16.00
N LYS A 229 20.38 -6.07 -17.17
CA LYS A 229 21.29 -4.94 -17.45
C LYS A 229 20.58 -3.59 -17.29
N ASP A 230 19.32 -3.53 -17.72
CA ASP A 230 18.42 -2.37 -17.55
C ASP A 230 17.22 -2.83 -16.72
N PRO A 231 17.29 -2.72 -15.37
CA PRO A 231 16.23 -3.17 -14.49
C PRO A 231 14.92 -2.43 -14.74
N SER A 232 13.86 -3.18 -15.06
CA SER A 232 12.52 -2.61 -15.32
C SER A 232 11.44 -3.50 -14.75
N PHE A 233 10.27 -2.94 -14.52
CA PHE A 233 9.09 -3.75 -14.24
C PHE A 233 8.69 -4.52 -15.50
N PHE A 234 8.64 -5.83 -15.34
CA PHE A 234 8.22 -6.74 -16.40
C PHE A 234 6.71 -6.66 -16.60
N ASP A 235 5.96 -6.81 -15.51
CA ASP A 235 4.52 -6.65 -15.49
C ASP A 235 4.05 -6.18 -14.11
N THR A 236 2.87 -5.57 -14.06
CA THR A 236 2.21 -5.21 -12.80
C THR A 236 0.72 -5.44 -12.97
N SER A 237 0.13 -6.22 -12.07
CA SER A 237 -1.30 -6.42 -11.98
C SER A 237 -1.90 -5.50 -10.91
N TYR A 238 -2.96 -4.78 -11.25
CA TYR A 238 -3.76 -3.91 -10.39
C TYR A 238 -5.14 -4.52 -10.23
N LYS A 239 -5.51 -4.88 -9.00
CA LYS A 239 -6.78 -5.57 -8.65
C LYS A 239 -7.60 -4.77 -7.64
N PRO A 240 -8.32 -3.70 -8.03
CA PRO A 240 -9.36 -3.13 -7.19
C PRO A 240 -10.57 -4.07 -7.13
N SER A 241 -11.13 -4.27 -5.94
CA SER A 241 -12.29 -5.10 -5.71
C SER A 241 -13.26 -4.48 -4.71
N MET A 242 -14.53 -4.81 -4.85
CA MET A 242 -15.60 -4.48 -3.90
C MET A 242 -16.35 -5.76 -3.56
N PHE A 243 -16.54 -6.05 -2.27
CA PHE A 243 -17.15 -7.29 -1.85
C PHE A 243 -17.87 -7.18 -0.50
N LEU A 244 -18.76 -8.12 -0.28
CA LEU A 244 -19.30 -8.45 1.03
C LEU A 244 -18.48 -9.59 1.62
N TYR A 245 -18.07 -9.45 2.89
CA TYR A 245 -17.37 -10.48 3.64
C TYR A 245 -18.10 -10.76 4.93
N TYR A 246 -18.59 -11.97 5.06
CA TYR A 246 -19.26 -12.50 6.23
C TYR A 246 -18.34 -13.50 6.93
N PRO A 247 -17.69 -13.11 8.04
CA PRO A 247 -16.95 -14.05 8.86
C PRO A 247 -17.94 -14.94 9.63
N ASP A 248 -17.49 -16.11 10.03
CA ASP A 248 -18.19 -17.01 10.94
C ASP A 248 -19.65 -17.31 10.55
N VAL A 249 -19.93 -17.44 9.24
CA VAL A 249 -21.28 -17.81 8.75
C VAL A 249 -21.75 -19.11 9.39
N PHE A 250 -20.79 -19.98 9.67
CA PHE A 250 -20.96 -21.16 10.47
C PHE A 250 -19.68 -21.44 11.26
N GLN A 251 -19.81 -21.70 12.56
CA GLN A 251 -18.70 -22.05 13.43
C GLN A 251 -19.09 -23.13 14.44
N ASN A 252 -18.19 -24.09 14.64
CA ASN A 252 -18.23 -25.05 15.75
C ASN A 252 -16.81 -25.34 16.25
N ASN A 253 -16.64 -26.31 17.15
CA ASN A 253 -15.35 -26.63 17.78
C ASN A 253 -14.26 -27.15 16.82
N PHE A 254 -14.58 -27.46 15.57
CA PHE A 254 -13.67 -28.10 14.60
C PHE A 254 -13.63 -27.40 13.26
N PHE A 255 -14.59 -26.52 12.99
CA PHE A 255 -14.81 -25.97 11.67
C PHE A 255 -15.38 -24.56 11.73
N GLU A 256 -14.81 -23.67 10.95
CA GLU A 256 -15.24 -22.30 10.73
C GLU A 256 -15.45 -22.08 9.23
N LEU A 257 -16.49 -21.37 8.85
CA LEU A 257 -16.82 -21.03 7.47
C LEU A 257 -17.02 -19.52 7.33
N ASP A 258 -16.17 -18.89 6.54
CA ASP A 258 -16.34 -17.53 6.07
C ASP A 258 -16.93 -17.52 4.66
N LEU A 259 -17.62 -16.45 4.29
CA LEU A 259 -18.15 -16.27 2.94
C LEU A 259 -17.79 -14.88 2.42
N GLN A 260 -17.18 -14.84 1.23
CA GLN A 260 -16.89 -13.61 0.51
C GLN A 260 -17.50 -13.67 -0.89
N GLY A 261 -18.02 -12.54 -1.38
CA GLY A 261 -18.49 -12.43 -2.76
C GLY A 261 -18.54 -10.99 -3.21
N GLY A 262 -18.24 -10.75 -4.47
CA GLY A 262 -18.15 -9.39 -4.98
C GLY A 262 -17.77 -9.27 -6.44
N VAL A 263 -17.27 -8.10 -6.79
CA VAL A 263 -16.76 -7.77 -8.12
C VAL A 263 -15.29 -7.38 -8.03
N GLU A 264 -14.52 -7.77 -9.02
CA GLU A 264 -13.11 -7.47 -9.12
C GLU A 264 -12.75 -7.09 -10.55
N HIS A 265 -11.94 -6.05 -10.67
CA HIS A 265 -11.25 -5.69 -11.89
C HIS A 265 -9.79 -6.10 -11.76
N GLU A 266 -9.20 -6.66 -12.82
CA GLU A 266 -7.77 -6.83 -12.90
C GLU A 266 -7.26 -6.29 -14.22
N SER A 267 -6.17 -5.50 -14.17
CA SER A 267 -5.52 -4.96 -15.36
C SER A 267 -4.03 -4.74 -15.12
N ASN A 268 -3.25 -4.79 -16.20
CA ASN A 268 -1.81 -4.51 -16.10
C ASN A 268 -1.45 -3.03 -16.32
N GLY A 269 -2.43 -2.15 -16.51
CA GLY A 269 -2.22 -0.72 -16.67
C GLY A 269 -1.47 -0.31 -17.94
N ARG A 270 -1.27 -1.25 -18.88
CA ARG A 270 -0.62 -0.97 -20.17
C ARG A 270 -1.65 -0.61 -21.22
N GLY A 271 -1.19 0.01 -22.31
CA GLY A 271 -2.00 0.33 -23.47
C GLY A 271 -1.59 -0.44 -24.72
N GLY A 272 -2.45 -0.40 -25.74
CA GLY A 272 -2.22 -1.03 -27.04
C GLY A 272 -2.12 -2.56 -26.92
N ILE A 273 -1.29 -3.17 -27.74
CA ILE A 273 -1.18 -4.64 -27.86
C ILE A 273 -0.70 -5.34 -26.55
N LEU A 274 -0.14 -4.61 -25.61
CA LEU A 274 0.32 -5.11 -24.32
C LEU A 274 -0.75 -4.98 -23.22
N GLU A 275 -1.90 -4.37 -23.51
CA GLU A 275 -3.01 -4.28 -22.59
C GLU A 275 -3.55 -5.66 -22.25
N ARG A 276 -3.76 -5.91 -20.96
CA ARG A 276 -4.48 -7.07 -20.44
C ARG A 276 -5.43 -6.59 -19.36
N SER A 277 -6.69 -7.00 -19.46
CA SER A 277 -7.68 -6.65 -18.42
C SER A 277 -8.88 -7.60 -18.45
N TYR A 278 -9.50 -7.77 -17.29
CA TYR A 278 -10.79 -8.44 -17.16
C TYR A 278 -11.56 -7.98 -15.93
N ASN A 279 -12.85 -8.27 -15.92
CA ASN A 279 -13.73 -7.98 -14.80
C ASN A 279 -14.53 -9.23 -14.47
N THR A 280 -14.60 -9.55 -13.19
CA THR A 280 -15.29 -10.74 -12.69
C THR A 280 -16.27 -10.40 -11.59
N ILE A 281 -17.35 -11.19 -11.54
CA ILE A 281 -18.17 -11.36 -10.35
C ILE A 281 -17.82 -12.72 -9.75
N TYR A 282 -17.59 -12.79 -8.45
CA TYR A 282 -17.07 -14.00 -7.82
C TYR A 282 -17.73 -14.32 -6.49
N ILE A 283 -17.60 -15.58 -6.09
CA ILE A 283 -17.89 -16.10 -4.76
C ILE A 283 -16.69 -16.91 -4.25
N GLN A 284 -16.39 -16.76 -2.97
CA GLN A 284 -15.21 -17.35 -2.34
C GLN A 284 -15.50 -17.72 -0.89
N PRO A 285 -16.01 -18.93 -0.61
CA PRO A 285 -16.05 -19.48 0.74
C PRO A 285 -14.63 -19.84 1.22
N LYS A 286 -14.40 -19.72 2.53
CA LYS A 286 -13.19 -20.21 3.19
C LYS A 286 -13.59 -21.10 4.35
N ALA A 287 -13.23 -22.37 4.28
CA ALA A 287 -13.41 -23.35 5.34
C ALA A 287 -12.10 -23.52 6.11
N THR A 288 -12.14 -23.39 7.44
CA THR A 288 -10.99 -23.56 8.32
C THR A 288 -11.26 -24.67 9.30
N PHE A 289 -10.33 -25.61 9.43
CA PHE A 289 -10.43 -26.80 10.29
C PHE A 289 -9.31 -26.77 11.31
N ASP A 290 -9.66 -26.81 12.59
CA ASP A 290 -8.70 -27.00 13.67
C ASP A 290 -8.35 -28.48 13.81
N LEU A 291 -7.08 -28.78 13.71
CA LEU A 291 -6.53 -30.12 13.77
C LEU A 291 -5.72 -30.32 15.07
N PRO A 292 -5.50 -31.59 15.51
CA PRO A 292 -4.65 -31.87 16.65
C PRO A 292 -3.23 -31.30 16.51
N ALA A 293 -2.52 -31.14 17.63
CA ALA A 293 -1.13 -30.70 17.70
C ALA A 293 -0.87 -29.29 17.12
N HIS A 294 -1.84 -28.37 17.30
CA HIS A 294 -1.77 -26.98 16.87
C HIS A 294 -1.71 -26.78 15.35
N PHE A 295 -2.15 -27.76 14.59
CA PHE A 295 -2.33 -27.59 13.16
C PHE A 295 -3.71 -27.00 12.84
N GLN A 296 -3.75 -26.21 11.78
CA GLN A 296 -4.96 -25.69 11.17
C GLN A 296 -4.88 -25.92 9.66
N PHE A 297 -5.94 -26.46 9.08
CA PHE A 297 -6.06 -26.62 7.63
C PHE A 297 -7.15 -25.69 7.11
N SER A 298 -6.86 -24.93 6.06
CA SER A 298 -7.85 -24.11 5.39
C SER A 298 -8.01 -24.46 3.91
N LEU A 299 -9.23 -24.34 3.44
CA LEU A 299 -9.61 -24.56 2.05
C LEU A 299 -10.46 -23.39 1.58
N GLN A 300 -10.04 -22.73 0.50
CA GLN A 300 -10.65 -21.51 0.00
C GLN A 300 -10.81 -21.60 -1.53
N PRO A 301 -11.85 -22.30 -2.01
CA PRO A 301 -12.22 -22.27 -3.42
C PRO A 301 -12.78 -20.89 -3.79
N ARG A 302 -12.47 -20.45 -4.97
CA ARG A 302 -13.04 -19.25 -5.57
C ARG A 302 -13.60 -19.62 -6.94
N ALA A 303 -14.83 -19.18 -7.23
CA ALA A 303 -15.44 -19.32 -8.54
C ALA A 303 -15.89 -17.94 -9.05
N TRP A 304 -15.77 -17.73 -10.36
CA TRP A 304 -16.14 -16.44 -10.98
C TRP A 304 -16.76 -16.59 -12.35
N MET A 305 -17.38 -15.49 -12.81
CA MET A 305 -17.81 -15.28 -14.17
C MET A 305 -17.21 -13.99 -14.69
N TYR A 306 -16.70 -14.00 -15.92
CA TYR A 306 -16.28 -12.78 -16.60
C TYR A 306 -17.51 -12.05 -17.13
N PHE A 307 -17.63 -10.75 -16.83
CA PHE A 307 -18.65 -9.90 -17.47
C PHE A 307 -18.05 -8.90 -18.45
N ARG A 308 -16.72 -8.74 -18.45
CA ARG A 308 -15.97 -8.00 -19.45
C ARG A 308 -14.52 -8.49 -19.47
N VAL A 309 -14.02 -8.72 -20.68
CA VAL A 309 -12.62 -9.10 -20.97
C VAL A 309 -12.05 -8.08 -21.94
N GLY A 310 -10.76 -7.75 -21.81
CA GLY A 310 -10.06 -6.82 -22.69
C GLY A 310 -9.88 -7.39 -24.09
N ASP A 311 -9.81 -6.50 -25.09
CA ASP A 311 -9.71 -6.89 -26.51
C ASP A 311 -8.43 -7.65 -26.85
N HIS A 312 -7.36 -7.50 -26.03
CA HIS A 312 -6.06 -8.12 -26.26
C HIS A 312 -5.81 -9.40 -25.43
N ASN A 313 -6.80 -9.88 -24.70
CA ASN A 313 -6.76 -11.15 -23.97
C ASN A 313 -8.11 -11.90 -24.01
N PRO A 314 -8.74 -12.05 -25.19
CA PRO A 314 -10.08 -12.65 -25.29
C PRO A 314 -10.12 -14.12 -24.86
N ASP A 315 -8.97 -14.80 -24.87
CA ASP A 315 -8.75 -16.20 -24.50
C ASP A 315 -8.29 -16.38 -23.04
N ILE A 316 -8.43 -15.37 -22.18
CA ILE A 316 -7.97 -15.42 -20.78
C ILE A 316 -8.58 -16.61 -20.02
N ALA A 317 -9.81 -16.99 -20.33
CA ALA A 317 -10.49 -18.10 -19.68
C ALA A 317 -9.86 -19.46 -20.01
N ASP A 318 -9.24 -19.62 -21.19
CA ASP A 318 -8.54 -20.87 -21.57
C ASP A 318 -7.40 -21.18 -20.59
N PHE A 319 -6.80 -20.13 -19.98
CA PHE A 319 -5.65 -20.23 -19.09
C PHE A 319 -6.01 -19.97 -17.61
N HIS A 320 -6.90 -19.04 -17.32
CA HIS A 320 -7.33 -18.72 -15.95
C HIS A 320 -8.60 -19.48 -15.52
N GLY A 321 -9.37 -20.01 -16.48
CA GLY A 321 -10.62 -20.71 -16.19
C GLY A 321 -11.67 -19.85 -15.51
N TYR A 322 -12.49 -20.51 -14.68
CA TYR A 322 -13.60 -19.91 -13.93
C TYR A 322 -13.53 -20.22 -12.42
N ALA A 323 -12.45 -20.88 -11.98
CA ALA A 323 -12.26 -21.20 -10.57
C ALA A 323 -10.78 -21.38 -10.23
N ASP A 324 -10.44 -21.07 -8.99
CA ASP A 324 -9.18 -21.45 -8.36
C ASP A 324 -9.42 -22.07 -6.98
N LEU A 325 -8.39 -22.68 -6.44
CA LEU A 325 -8.41 -23.26 -5.12
C LEU A 325 -7.14 -22.90 -4.37
N ILE A 326 -7.30 -22.23 -3.24
CA ILE A 326 -6.22 -22.02 -2.28
C ILE A 326 -6.41 -23.01 -1.14
N SER A 327 -5.35 -23.73 -0.76
CA SER A 327 -5.33 -24.51 0.47
C SER A 327 -4.10 -24.18 1.30
N ALA A 328 -4.21 -24.23 2.62
CA ALA A 328 -3.08 -23.99 3.51
C ALA A 328 -3.11 -24.90 4.73
N LEU A 329 -1.94 -25.43 5.08
CA LEU A 329 -1.70 -26.13 6.33
C LEU A 329 -0.79 -25.22 7.18
N THR A 330 -1.29 -24.80 8.33
CA THR A 330 -0.61 -23.92 9.28
C THR A 330 -0.35 -24.67 10.57
N TRP A 331 0.87 -24.59 11.07
CA TRP A 331 1.23 -24.96 12.43
C TRP A 331 1.56 -23.69 13.21
N LEU A 332 1.01 -23.56 14.42
CA LEU A 332 1.19 -22.41 15.29
C LEU A 332 1.48 -22.89 16.71
N ASP A 333 2.69 -22.65 17.24
CA ASP A 333 2.98 -22.88 18.65
C ASP A 333 2.40 -21.73 19.50
N PRO A 334 1.43 -22.00 20.38
CA PRO A 334 0.80 -20.97 21.20
C PRO A 334 1.72 -20.42 22.29
N HIS A 335 2.85 -21.06 22.60
CA HIS A 335 3.77 -20.63 23.65
C HIS A 335 4.87 -19.71 23.08
N SER A 336 5.48 -20.09 21.99
CA SER A 336 6.54 -19.30 21.34
C SER A 336 5.98 -18.28 20.34
N GLY A 337 4.79 -18.52 19.77
CA GLY A 337 4.23 -17.78 18.65
C GLY A 337 4.91 -18.12 17.32
N GLU A 338 5.70 -19.21 17.27
CA GLU A 338 6.23 -19.74 16.02
C GLU A 338 5.11 -20.20 15.11
N LYS A 339 5.17 -19.80 13.84
CA LYS A 339 4.17 -20.14 12.83
C LYS A 339 4.88 -20.63 11.57
N ILE A 340 4.46 -21.79 11.11
CA ILE A 340 4.88 -22.37 9.82
C ILE A 340 3.64 -22.60 8.99
N GLN A 341 3.63 -22.14 7.75
CA GLN A 341 2.52 -22.32 6.83
C GLN A 341 3.03 -22.87 5.49
N LEU A 342 2.43 -23.95 5.03
CA LEU A 342 2.54 -24.42 3.66
C LEU A 342 1.21 -24.14 2.98
N SER A 343 1.21 -23.31 1.94
CA SER A 343 0.01 -23.04 1.13
C SER A 343 0.24 -23.38 -0.34
N ASN A 344 -0.82 -23.68 -1.03
CA ASN A 344 -0.81 -23.80 -2.48
C ASN A 344 -2.01 -23.06 -3.08
N LYS A 345 -1.83 -22.58 -4.31
CA LYS A 345 -2.91 -22.09 -5.17
C LYS A 345 -2.89 -22.90 -6.47
N LEU A 346 -4.03 -23.48 -6.78
CA LEU A 346 -4.27 -24.22 -8.01
C LEU A 346 -5.21 -23.40 -8.89
N LEU A 347 -4.77 -23.08 -10.09
CA LEU A 347 -5.54 -22.44 -11.15
C LEU A 347 -5.69 -23.44 -12.29
N ILE A 348 -6.89 -23.60 -12.84
CA ILE A 348 -7.17 -24.54 -13.93
C ILE A 348 -7.94 -23.79 -15.02
N GLY A 349 -7.37 -23.71 -16.22
CA GLY A 349 -8.03 -23.18 -17.40
C GLY A 349 -9.30 -23.96 -17.77
N ASP A 350 -10.16 -23.37 -18.56
CA ASP A 350 -11.49 -23.94 -18.85
C ASP A 350 -11.45 -25.27 -19.61
N ASP A 351 -10.39 -25.47 -20.44
CA ASP A 351 -10.15 -26.73 -21.16
C ASP A 351 -9.51 -27.82 -20.27
N GLY A 352 -9.07 -27.48 -19.04
CA GLY A 352 -8.39 -28.37 -18.11
C GLY A 352 -6.94 -28.73 -18.45
N ASN A 353 -6.39 -28.22 -19.57
CA ASN A 353 -5.02 -28.47 -20.00
C ASN A 353 -4.03 -27.42 -19.49
N HIS A 354 -4.51 -26.20 -19.26
CA HIS A 354 -3.68 -25.11 -18.77
C HIS A 354 -3.81 -25.01 -17.24
N VAL A 355 -2.75 -25.40 -16.54
CA VAL A 355 -2.72 -25.41 -15.07
C VAL A 355 -1.65 -24.47 -14.57
N GLY A 356 -1.99 -23.64 -13.60
CA GLY A 356 -1.07 -22.83 -12.82
C GLY A 356 -1.02 -23.30 -11.37
N LEU A 357 0.18 -23.52 -10.84
CA LEU A 357 0.37 -24.06 -9.50
C LEU A 357 1.41 -23.24 -8.75
N THR A 358 1.00 -22.68 -7.62
CA THR A 358 1.89 -21.95 -6.70
C THR A 358 1.98 -22.71 -5.40
N PHE A 359 3.20 -22.91 -4.90
CA PHE A 359 3.48 -23.38 -3.55
C PHE A 359 4.23 -22.32 -2.78
N ASP A 360 3.78 -22.00 -1.58
CA ASP A 360 4.44 -21.10 -0.66
C ASP A 360 4.74 -21.79 0.67
N LEU A 361 5.99 -21.77 1.08
CA LEU A 361 6.40 -22.12 2.43
C LEU A 361 6.77 -20.84 3.18
N ARG A 362 6.11 -20.58 4.31
CA ARG A 362 6.34 -19.40 5.14
C ARG A 362 6.63 -19.81 6.57
N PHE A 363 7.60 -19.16 7.19
CA PHE A 363 7.91 -19.32 8.62
C PHE A 363 8.30 -17.98 9.23
N ASN A 364 7.64 -17.63 10.34
CA ASN A 364 7.87 -16.33 10.97
C ASN A 364 9.21 -16.26 11.74
N LEU A 365 9.71 -15.02 11.88
CA LEU A 365 11.01 -14.75 12.53
C LEU A 365 10.80 -14.26 13.97
N VAL A 366 10.26 -15.12 14.85
CA VAL A 366 9.87 -14.77 16.23
C VAL A 366 11.07 -14.33 17.09
N GLY A 367 12.26 -14.89 16.82
CA GLY A 367 13.45 -14.68 17.65
C GLY A 367 14.21 -13.36 17.44
N ILE A 368 13.74 -12.45 16.56
CA ILE A 368 14.43 -11.19 16.26
C ILE A 368 13.69 -10.01 16.91
N PRO A 369 14.16 -9.45 18.06
CA PRO A 369 13.44 -8.42 18.81
C PRO A 369 13.11 -7.16 18.00
N LEU A 370 14.00 -6.76 17.09
CA LEU A 370 13.83 -5.59 16.21
C LEU A 370 12.64 -5.72 15.26
N LEU A 371 12.33 -6.95 14.83
CA LEU A 371 11.29 -7.24 13.84
C LEU A 371 9.95 -7.63 14.48
N ARG A 372 9.91 -7.80 15.82
CA ARG A 372 8.75 -8.31 16.55
C ARG A 372 7.45 -7.52 16.30
N LYS A 373 7.55 -6.20 16.05
CA LYS A 373 6.37 -5.36 15.73
C LYS A 373 5.76 -5.65 14.36
N PHE A 374 6.52 -6.17 13.42
CA PHE A 374 6.10 -6.42 12.04
C PHE A 374 5.78 -7.90 11.80
N ASN A 375 6.15 -8.78 12.76
CA ASN A 375 6.01 -10.24 12.65
C ASN A 375 6.35 -10.80 11.25
N PRO A 376 7.53 -10.47 10.68
CA PRO A 376 7.88 -10.89 9.34
C PRO A 376 8.13 -12.39 9.29
N ALA A 377 7.86 -12.97 8.12
CA ALA A 377 8.18 -14.35 7.80
C ALA A 377 9.16 -14.42 6.64
N ILE A 378 9.97 -15.47 6.60
CA ILE A 378 10.64 -15.90 5.37
C ILE A 378 9.60 -16.61 4.52
N GLN A 379 9.57 -16.30 3.22
CA GLN A 379 8.76 -16.97 2.23
C GLN A 379 9.65 -17.61 1.17
N ILE A 380 9.34 -18.85 0.83
CA ILE A 380 9.90 -19.57 -0.32
C ILE A 380 8.72 -19.92 -1.20
N GLN A 381 8.76 -19.51 -2.46
CA GLN A 381 7.70 -19.75 -3.43
C GLN A 381 8.24 -20.55 -4.60
N TYR A 382 7.48 -21.57 -5.01
CA TYR A 382 7.65 -22.26 -6.28
C TYR A 382 6.38 -22.08 -7.11
N PHE A 383 6.54 -21.61 -8.34
CA PHE A 383 5.48 -21.52 -9.33
C PHE A 383 5.78 -22.44 -10.52
N HIS A 384 4.74 -23.04 -11.09
CA HIS A 384 4.81 -23.82 -12.31
C HIS A 384 3.51 -23.72 -13.11
N GLY A 385 3.60 -23.53 -14.42
CA GLY A 385 2.50 -23.52 -15.36
C GLY A 385 2.09 -22.14 -15.86
N PHE A 386 0.81 -21.92 -16.07
CA PHE A 386 0.23 -20.73 -16.71
C PHE A 386 -0.32 -19.74 -15.68
N GLY A 387 -0.51 -18.47 -16.08
CA GLY A 387 -1.17 -17.47 -15.25
C GLY A 387 -0.31 -16.90 -14.13
N GLN A 388 1.03 -16.91 -14.24
CA GLN A 388 1.90 -16.31 -13.24
C GLN A 388 1.74 -14.79 -13.17
N ASN A 389 1.65 -14.14 -14.30
CA ASN A 389 1.43 -12.69 -14.44
C ASN A 389 0.40 -12.43 -15.55
N LEU A 390 -0.13 -11.21 -15.56
CA LEU A 390 -1.22 -10.91 -16.48
C LEU A 390 -0.75 -10.67 -17.92
N LEU A 391 0.48 -10.18 -18.12
CA LEU A 391 1.02 -9.94 -19.47
C LEU A 391 1.22 -11.25 -20.23
N ASP A 392 1.86 -12.23 -19.58
CA ASP A 392 2.19 -13.53 -20.15
C ASP A 392 1.32 -14.65 -19.53
N TYR A 393 0.00 -14.38 -19.37
CA TYR A 393 -0.93 -15.33 -18.76
C TYR A 393 -0.98 -16.69 -19.50
N ASN A 394 -0.66 -16.68 -20.79
CA ASN A 394 -0.69 -17.81 -21.70
C ASN A 394 0.70 -18.46 -21.94
N VAL A 395 1.70 -18.09 -21.14
CA VAL A 395 3.04 -18.66 -21.23
C VAL A 395 3.26 -19.63 -20.07
N ASP A 396 3.68 -20.86 -20.40
CA ASP A 396 4.12 -21.85 -19.40
C ASP A 396 5.45 -21.42 -18.80
N THR A 397 5.46 -21.18 -17.49
CA THR A 397 6.64 -20.70 -16.77
C THR A 397 6.89 -21.52 -15.52
N HIS A 398 8.14 -21.48 -15.03
CA HIS A 398 8.49 -22.01 -13.70
C HIS A 398 9.42 -21.04 -13.01
N ALA A 399 9.21 -20.84 -11.70
CA ALA A 399 10.00 -19.91 -10.93
C ALA A 399 10.18 -20.40 -9.49
N LEU A 400 11.38 -20.24 -8.97
CA LEU A 400 11.70 -20.42 -7.55
C LEU A 400 12.21 -19.10 -7.00
N ARG A 401 11.54 -18.58 -5.98
CA ARG A 401 11.85 -17.29 -5.33
C ARG A 401 11.86 -17.45 -3.83
N ALA A 402 12.63 -16.60 -3.16
CA ALA A 402 12.62 -16.53 -1.70
C ALA A 402 12.76 -15.07 -1.24
N GLY A 403 12.22 -14.75 -0.08
CA GLY A 403 12.29 -13.40 0.48
C GLY A 403 11.50 -13.25 1.76
N ILE A 404 10.90 -12.08 1.94
CA ILE A 404 10.21 -11.69 3.17
C ILE A 404 8.72 -11.51 2.90
N CYS A 405 7.91 -12.05 3.81
CA CYS A 405 6.48 -11.84 3.90
C CYS A 405 6.15 -11.08 5.20
N LEU A 406 5.29 -10.07 5.11
CA LEU A 406 4.87 -9.26 6.26
C LEU A 406 3.47 -9.65 6.76
N TYR A 407 2.67 -10.26 5.90
CA TYR A 407 1.31 -10.73 6.21
C TYR A 407 1.00 -11.99 5.38
N TYR A 408 0.38 -13.00 6.03
CA TYR A 408 -0.02 -14.26 5.38
C TYR A 408 -1.00 -15.07 6.24
#